data_20cd618db7956838e3ef89f252a1a1b0
#
_entry.id   20cd618db7956838e3ef89f252a1a1b0
#
_cell.length_a   1.000
_cell.length_b   1.000
_cell.length_c   1.000
_cell.angle_alpha   90.00
_cell.angle_beta   90.00
_cell.angle_gamma   90.00
#
_symmetry.space_group_name_H-M   'P 1'
#
loop_
_entity.id
_entity.type
_entity.pdbx_description
1 polymer ?
#
loop_
_entity_poly.entity_id
_entity_poly.type
_entity_poly.pdbx_seq_one_letter_code
_entity_poly.pdbx_strand_id
1 'polypeptide(L)'
;MTKRITALILSIICCLGLLTACYDKQIDGEIIKGAEITLYLGEQVLDLDPALCYNNDSALQICGLIYDTLFTIDEKGKVVNSIVDRYEIHEDDNTQEYYMMIYLKESNCWSDGTVVSSEDVVYSWKRILDAGFNSEAACLLYDIANAREAKLGDCSIDDVGVYAHDSLTLQVNFTGKINYDQFIFNLTSPVLAPLKEHTVDGYADWSKRPATSVYSGPFMVRRVNYGLQEDGSSNPGAEELVLERNPYYRRSSDDKHLDKSVSPYRLIIDYSVTKEQQLDMFAAGEIFYVGDIALSVRGNYKDTAIVSDLMSTHVYYLNQNAEIKKADGTTEKLFANKDVRLALSAAIDREAIAQTVVFARAASALIPYGVFNAGSVKESFREIGGNIIATTADMSAAQSHISASGIKPADYSFSIAVRAEDEVHMAIAEAVCAAWAQLGFNVTVDAVTPAINDEFYAGEPAKTFYDDIFSERYAANDYEVIAIDLQSPTADAFSILAPFARSLSGQGQDMKAAALTGIYEDSPHKTGYDSQEYEALLEEIFANKTDAAARAAKLHEAEAMLLGDMPIIPVIFNQNAYLISGELSGQASNYFGFRNFCKLKLKDYIQYLDIETTSEEEAEAAE
;
A
#
# COMPACT_ATOMS: atom_id res chain seq x y z
N MET A 1 0.47 65.19 -25.39
CA MET A 1 0.81 64.90 -23.99
C MET A 1 -0.22 63.90 -23.37
N THR A 2 -1.50 64.08 -23.53
CA THR A 2 -2.57 63.23 -22.96
C THR A 2 -2.45 61.75 -23.32
N LYS A 3 -2.18 61.34 -24.57
CA LYS A 3 -2.05 59.91 -24.96
C LYS A 3 -0.85 59.18 -24.34
N ARG A 4 0.21 59.89 -23.99
CA ARG A 4 1.38 59.27 -23.29
C ARG A 4 1.13 59.09 -21.81
N ILE A 5 0.32 59.96 -21.19
CA ILE A 5 -0.05 59.86 -19.77
C ILE A 5 -1.06 58.73 -19.60
N THR A 6 -2.01 58.54 -20.51
CA THR A 6 -2.96 57.43 -20.49
C THR A 6 -2.27 56.07 -20.66
N ALA A 7 -1.28 55.98 -21.56
CA ALA A 7 -0.46 54.76 -21.74
C ALA A 7 0.38 54.43 -20.49
N LEU A 8 0.91 55.44 -19.82
CA LEU A 8 1.69 55.23 -18.57
C LEU A 8 0.77 54.78 -17.41
N ILE A 9 -0.42 55.35 -17.28
CA ILE A 9 -1.40 54.97 -16.27
C ILE A 9 -1.92 53.54 -16.51
N LEU A 10 -2.19 53.16 -17.78
CA LEU A 10 -2.58 51.78 -18.13
C LEU A 10 -1.44 50.77 -17.85
N SER A 11 -0.19 51.13 -18.11
CA SER A 11 0.99 50.32 -17.82
C SER A 11 1.18 50.11 -16.31
N ILE A 12 0.97 51.17 -15.52
CA ILE A 12 1.03 51.09 -14.05
C ILE A 12 -0.10 50.24 -13.49
N ILE A 13 -1.32 50.34 -14.02
CA ILE A 13 -2.48 49.50 -13.60
C ILE A 13 -2.26 48.05 -14.00
N CYS A 14 -1.69 47.76 -15.19
CA CYS A 14 -1.31 46.40 -15.56
C CYS A 14 -0.17 45.84 -14.68
N CYS A 15 0.80 46.64 -14.32
CA CYS A 15 1.87 46.23 -13.41
C CYS A 15 1.38 46.02 -11.98
N LEU A 16 0.44 46.82 -11.49
CA LEU A 16 -0.19 46.63 -10.21
C LEU A 16 -1.10 45.37 -10.20
N GLY A 17 -1.80 45.10 -11.30
CA GLY A 17 -2.59 43.87 -11.45
C GLY A 17 -1.76 42.59 -11.54
N LEU A 18 -0.50 42.67 -11.99
CA LEU A 18 0.44 41.54 -12.04
C LEU A 18 1.16 41.31 -10.71
N LEU A 19 1.21 42.30 -9.83
CA LEU A 19 1.83 42.20 -8.50
C LEU A 19 0.89 41.59 -7.45
N THR A 20 -0.41 41.48 -7.73
CA THR A 20 -1.39 40.87 -6.80
C THR A 20 -1.52 39.35 -6.96
N ALA A 21 -0.81 38.73 -7.91
CA ALA A 21 -0.93 37.29 -8.17
C ALA A 21 0.06 36.39 -7.37
N CYS A 22 0.89 36.97 -6.51
CA CYS A 22 2.00 36.23 -5.87
C CYS A 22 2.25 36.60 -4.40
N TYR A 23 1.23 37.03 -3.66
CA TYR A 23 1.37 37.17 -2.22
C TYR A 23 0.52 36.10 -1.53
N ASP A 24 1.14 35.43 -0.55
CA ASP A 24 0.36 34.74 0.49
C ASP A 24 -0.67 35.73 0.98
N LYS A 25 -1.95 35.36 0.95
CA LYS A 25 -3.00 36.23 1.45
C LYS A 25 -2.80 36.42 2.93
N GLN A 26 -2.59 37.66 3.37
CA GLN A 26 -2.52 38.01 4.76
C GLN A 26 -3.88 38.52 5.20
N ILE A 27 -4.49 37.88 6.18
CA ILE A 27 -5.71 38.32 6.83
C ILE A 27 -5.35 38.55 8.31
N ASP A 28 -5.63 39.74 8.82
CA ASP A 28 -5.38 40.14 10.22
C ASP A 28 -3.96 39.84 10.75
N GLY A 29 -2.95 39.93 9.88
CA GLY A 29 -1.54 39.74 10.24
C GLY A 29 -1.01 38.32 10.06
N GLU A 30 -1.87 37.31 9.84
CA GLU A 30 -1.46 35.95 9.58
C GLU A 30 -1.22 35.65 8.09
N ILE A 31 -0.19 34.84 7.80
CA ILE A 31 0.15 34.39 6.46
C ILE A 31 -0.65 33.12 6.16
N ILE A 32 -1.61 33.22 5.25
CA ILE A 32 -2.41 32.07 4.81
C ILE A 32 -1.66 31.31 3.74
N LYS A 33 -1.20 30.11 4.08
CA LYS A 33 -0.37 29.25 3.20
C LYS A 33 -1.16 28.45 2.18
N GLY A 34 -2.48 28.33 2.31
CA GLY A 34 -3.36 27.57 1.43
C GLY A 34 -4.52 26.91 2.20
N ALA A 35 -5.32 26.09 1.50
CA ALA A 35 -6.45 25.39 2.10
C ALA A 35 -5.96 24.29 3.06
N GLU A 36 -6.64 24.17 4.21
CA GLU A 36 -6.63 23.00 5.06
C GLU A 36 -7.93 22.22 4.78
N ILE A 37 -7.81 20.93 4.50
CA ILE A 37 -8.93 20.12 4.03
C ILE A 37 -9.01 18.86 4.88
N THR A 38 -10.12 18.71 5.60
CA THR A 38 -10.39 17.49 6.38
C THR A 38 -10.89 16.40 5.43
N LEU A 39 -10.29 15.23 5.57
CA LEU A 39 -10.60 14.02 4.81
C LEU A 39 -10.89 12.87 5.77
N TYR A 40 -11.71 11.94 5.33
CA TYR A 40 -12.00 10.71 6.04
C TYR A 40 -11.56 9.55 5.14
N LEU A 41 -10.44 8.90 5.46
CA LEU A 41 -9.75 7.94 4.61
C LEU A 41 -9.58 6.59 5.34
N GLY A 42 -10.60 5.75 5.28
CA GLY A 42 -10.50 4.38 5.78
C GLY A 42 -10.13 4.28 7.26
N GLU A 43 -9.34 3.26 7.60
CA GLU A 43 -8.95 2.96 8.97
C GLU A 43 -7.66 3.70 9.37
N GLN A 44 -7.48 3.88 10.69
CA GLN A 44 -6.27 4.49 11.22
C GLN A 44 -5.03 3.68 10.88
N VAL A 45 -4.00 4.35 10.36
CA VAL A 45 -2.74 3.72 9.96
C VAL A 45 -1.73 3.82 11.10
N LEU A 46 -1.20 2.67 11.52
CA LEU A 46 -0.30 2.54 12.66
C LEU A 46 1.17 2.36 12.26
N ASP A 47 1.43 1.95 11.02
CA ASP A 47 2.77 1.74 10.47
C ASP A 47 2.84 2.26 9.03
N LEU A 48 3.88 3.02 8.69
CA LEU A 48 4.09 3.64 7.39
C LEU A 48 5.42 3.21 6.74
N ASP A 49 5.89 1.98 7.00
CA ASP A 49 6.99 1.39 6.25
C ASP A 49 6.51 0.95 4.86
N PRO A 50 6.92 1.62 3.76
CA PRO A 50 6.40 1.31 2.44
C PRO A 50 6.72 -0.12 1.99
N ALA A 51 7.84 -0.69 2.43
CA ALA A 51 8.23 -2.05 2.07
C ALA A 51 7.37 -3.15 2.73
N LEU A 52 6.55 -2.80 3.72
CA LEU A 52 5.66 -3.71 4.46
C LEU A 52 4.17 -3.41 4.28
N CYS A 53 3.82 -2.27 3.66
CA CYS A 53 2.43 -1.79 3.54
C CYS A 53 1.64 -2.43 2.37
N TYR A 54 2.24 -3.23 1.51
CA TYR A 54 1.59 -3.71 0.27
C TYR A 54 0.39 -4.63 0.48
N ASN A 55 0.09 -5.03 1.69
CA ASN A 55 -1.12 -5.77 2.08
C ASN A 55 -2.07 -4.96 2.99
N ASN A 56 -1.93 -3.63 2.96
CA ASN A 56 -2.77 -2.70 3.71
C ASN A 56 -3.09 -1.47 2.84
N ASP A 57 -4.29 -1.44 2.28
CA ASP A 57 -4.72 -0.39 1.33
C ASP A 57 -4.73 1.00 1.96
N SER A 58 -5.09 1.12 3.24
CA SER A 58 -5.06 2.41 3.96
C SER A 58 -3.63 2.92 4.14
N ALA A 59 -2.68 2.05 4.51
CA ALA A 59 -1.27 2.42 4.63
C ALA A 59 -0.65 2.79 3.28
N LEU A 60 -0.93 2.02 2.21
CA LEU A 60 -0.47 2.34 0.86
C LEU A 60 -1.04 3.66 0.33
N GLN A 61 -2.31 3.97 0.65
CA GLN A 61 -2.91 5.26 0.32
C GLN A 61 -2.11 6.44 0.92
N ILE A 62 -1.69 6.31 2.18
CA ILE A 62 -0.88 7.34 2.86
C ILE A 62 0.56 7.32 2.32
N CYS A 63 1.19 6.15 2.16
CA CYS A 63 2.54 6.04 1.59
C CYS A 63 2.62 6.69 0.21
N GLY A 64 1.61 6.55 -0.64
CA GLY A 64 1.53 7.21 -1.94
C GLY A 64 1.41 8.74 -1.89
N LEU A 65 1.11 9.33 -0.72
CA LEU A 65 1.07 10.78 -0.51
C LEU A 65 2.37 11.33 0.09
N ILE A 66 3.15 10.51 0.79
CA ILE A 66 4.34 10.94 1.53
C ILE A 66 5.67 10.48 0.90
N TYR A 67 5.64 9.47 0.04
CA TYR A 67 6.82 9.01 -0.70
C TYR A 67 6.65 9.19 -2.22
N ASP A 68 7.75 9.47 -2.92
CA ASP A 68 7.80 9.48 -4.39
C ASP A 68 8.64 8.27 -4.87
N THR A 69 8.36 7.78 -6.06
CA THR A 69 9.01 6.61 -6.67
C THR A 69 9.97 7.05 -7.77
N LEU A 70 10.85 6.15 -8.23
CA LEU A 70 11.76 6.46 -9.33
C LEU A 70 10.99 6.77 -10.63
N PHE A 71 9.99 5.95 -10.92
CA PHE A 71 9.05 6.10 -12.03
C PHE A 71 7.62 6.03 -11.50
N THR A 72 6.66 6.52 -12.25
CA THR A 72 5.24 6.42 -11.94
C THR A 72 4.44 6.08 -13.19
N ILE A 73 3.18 5.69 -13.02
CA ILE A 73 2.27 5.39 -14.13
C ILE A 73 1.26 6.54 -14.24
N ASP A 74 1.21 7.17 -15.41
CA ASP A 74 0.26 8.24 -15.67
C ASP A 74 -1.18 7.73 -15.85
N GLU A 75 -2.15 8.64 -15.95
CA GLU A 75 -3.57 8.33 -16.15
C GLU A 75 -3.86 7.49 -17.40
N LYS A 76 -2.91 7.39 -18.34
CA LYS A 76 -3.03 6.61 -19.58
C LYS A 76 -2.38 5.23 -19.47
N GLY A 77 -1.88 4.88 -18.28
CA GLY A 77 -1.16 3.63 -18.04
C GLY A 77 0.27 3.62 -18.59
N LYS A 78 0.84 4.81 -18.91
CA LYS A 78 2.20 4.91 -19.39
C LYS A 78 3.16 5.20 -18.25
N VAL A 79 4.28 4.47 -18.21
CA VAL A 79 5.39 4.77 -17.29
C VAL A 79 6.04 6.10 -17.68
N VAL A 80 6.21 6.95 -16.67
CA VAL A 80 6.85 8.26 -16.79
C VAL A 80 7.85 8.46 -15.65
N ASN A 81 8.86 9.30 -15.89
CA ASN A 81 9.87 9.62 -14.89
C ASN A 81 9.27 10.42 -13.73
N SER A 82 9.50 9.96 -12.48
CA SER A 82 9.19 10.71 -11.26
C SER A 82 10.45 11.33 -10.67
N ILE A 83 11.17 10.63 -9.79
CA ILE A 83 12.47 11.08 -9.27
C ILE A 83 13.55 11.09 -10.35
N VAL A 84 13.47 10.18 -11.31
CA VAL A 84 14.42 10.03 -12.40
C VAL A 84 14.34 11.20 -13.39
N ASP A 85 15.49 11.77 -13.77
CA ASP A 85 15.63 12.70 -14.88
C ASP A 85 15.72 11.95 -16.21
N ARG A 86 16.69 11.06 -16.32
CA ARG A 86 16.92 10.18 -17.48
C ARG A 86 17.60 8.89 -17.06
N TYR A 87 17.63 7.92 -17.96
CA TYR A 87 18.41 6.69 -17.78
C TYR A 87 19.06 6.26 -19.10
N GLU A 88 20.11 5.45 -18.99
CA GLU A 88 20.87 4.88 -20.09
C GLU A 88 21.05 3.38 -19.85
N ILE A 89 20.81 2.57 -20.87
CA ILE A 89 20.98 1.11 -20.83
C ILE A 89 22.26 0.78 -21.57
N HIS A 90 23.11 -0.03 -20.95
CA HIS A 90 24.32 -0.59 -21.54
C HIS A 90 24.20 -2.11 -21.67
N GLU A 91 24.41 -2.61 -22.88
CA GLU A 91 24.44 -4.04 -23.19
C GLU A 91 25.69 -4.35 -24.02
N ASP A 92 26.58 -5.21 -23.54
CA ASP A 92 27.70 -5.73 -24.30
C ASP A 92 27.81 -7.27 -24.12
N ASP A 93 27.35 -7.98 -25.14
CA ASP A 93 27.39 -9.46 -25.15
C ASP A 93 28.83 -10.00 -25.20
N ASN A 94 29.83 -9.21 -25.63
CA ASN A 94 31.23 -9.64 -25.71
C ASN A 94 31.92 -9.58 -24.35
N THR A 95 31.65 -8.51 -23.58
CA THR A 95 32.19 -8.34 -22.22
C THR A 95 31.27 -8.91 -21.15
N GLN A 96 30.05 -9.30 -21.50
CA GLN A 96 28.99 -9.72 -20.59
C GLN A 96 28.64 -8.62 -19.58
N GLU A 97 28.69 -7.37 -20.00
CA GLU A 97 28.33 -6.22 -19.19
C GLU A 97 26.91 -5.76 -19.51
N TYR A 98 26.03 -5.83 -18.53
CA TYR A 98 24.65 -5.42 -18.62
C TYR A 98 24.33 -4.54 -17.42
N TYR A 99 24.10 -3.24 -17.66
CA TYR A 99 23.77 -2.32 -16.59
C TYR A 99 22.90 -1.15 -17.06
N MET A 100 22.24 -0.52 -16.10
CA MET A 100 21.49 0.72 -16.30
C MET A 100 22.12 1.82 -15.43
N MET A 101 22.39 2.99 -16.07
CA MET A 101 22.70 4.22 -15.36
C MET A 101 21.43 5.02 -15.23
N ILE A 102 21.03 5.34 -14.00
CA ILE A 102 19.82 6.12 -13.68
C ILE A 102 20.27 7.43 -13.07
N TYR A 103 19.89 8.54 -13.69
CA TYR A 103 20.23 9.89 -13.26
C TYR A 103 19.04 10.52 -12.57
N LEU A 104 19.23 10.97 -11.32
CA LEU A 104 18.18 11.56 -10.49
C LEU A 104 18.09 13.07 -10.70
N LYS A 105 16.89 13.64 -10.53
CA LYS A 105 16.68 15.08 -10.58
C LYS A 105 17.19 15.75 -9.31
N GLU A 106 18.00 16.77 -9.41
CA GLU A 106 18.44 17.60 -8.28
C GLU A 106 17.27 18.33 -7.57
N SER A 107 16.15 18.52 -8.27
CA SER A 107 14.96 19.16 -7.72
C SER A 107 14.12 18.28 -6.79
N ASN A 108 14.40 16.98 -6.71
CA ASN A 108 13.73 16.09 -5.77
C ASN A 108 14.43 16.17 -4.41
N CYS A 109 13.72 16.70 -3.44
CA CYS A 109 14.25 16.88 -2.09
C CYS A 109 13.37 16.22 -1.05
N TRP A 110 14.02 15.77 -0.01
CA TRP A 110 13.37 15.38 1.24
C TRP A 110 12.69 16.58 1.91
N SER A 111 11.78 16.33 2.82
CA SER A 111 11.07 17.38 3.57
C SER A 111 11.98 18.20 4.51
N ASP A 112 13.22 17.77 4.74
CA ASP A 112 14.27 18.53 5.43
C ASP A 112 15.09 19.43 4.49
N GLY A 113 14.83 19.41 3.18
CA GLY A 113 15.50 20.19 2.15
C GLY A 113 16.76 19.56 1.58
N THR A 114 17.20 18.41 2.05
CA THR A 114 18.29 17.65 1.43
C THR A 114 17.81 16.96 0.15
N VAL A 115 18.70 16.80 -0.83
CA VAL A 115 18.37 16.16 -2.10
C VAL A 115 18.19 14.67 -1.91
N VAL A 116 17.21 14.07 -2.58
CA VAL A 116 17.05 12.60 -2.65
C VAL A 116 18.20 12.04 -3.47
N SER A 117 19.02 11.22 -2.88
CA SER A 117 20.27 10.73 -3.44
C SER A 117 20.19 9.29 -3.96
N SER A 118 21.19 8.90 -4.73
CA SER A 118 21.36 7.51 -5.16
C SER A 118 21.66 6.58 -3.99
N GLU A 119 22.32 7.08 -2.95
CA GLU A 119 22.57 6.34 -1.69
C GLU A 119 21.25 5.98 -0.99
N ASP A 120 20.25 6.88 -0.98
CA ASP A 120 18.93 6.60 -0.41
C ASP A 120 18.21 5.45 -1.16
N VAL A 121 18.36 5.37 -2.47
CA VAL A 121 17.83 4.26 -3.29
C VAL A 121 18.57 2.95 -2.98
N VAL A 122 19.92 3.00 -2.96
CA VAL A 122 20.76 1.82 -2.65
C VAL A 122 20.39 1.26 -1.28
N TYR A 123 20.27 2.14 -0.27
CA TYR A 123 19.88 1.74 1.07
C TYR A 123 18.52 1.03 1.09
N SER A 124 17.49 1.64 0.49
CA SER A 124 16.13 1.08 0.48
C SER A 124 16.06 -0.28 -0.19
N TRP A 125 16.70 -0.44 -1.34
CA TRP A 125 16.66 -1.69 -2.09
C TRP A 125 17.49 -2.79 -1.40
N LYS A 126 18.66 -2.45 -0.86
CA LYS A 126 19.48 -3.40 -0.08
C LYS A 126 18.73 -3.83 1.18
N ARG A 127 17.99 -2.92 1.84
CA ARG A 127 17.15 -3.28 2.99
C ARG A 127 16.09 -4.33 2.64
N ILE A 128 15.39 -4.17 1.50
CA ILE A 128 14.39 -5.15 1.02
C ILE A 128 15.06 -6.49 0.67
N LEU A 129 16.28 -6.46 0.14
CA LEU A 129 17.04 -7.62 -0.29
C LEU A 129 17.84 -8.28 0.84
N ASP A 130 17.90 -7.68 2.03
CA ASP A 130 18.54 -8.29 3.19
C ASP A 130 17.83 -9.59 3.60
N ALA A 131 18.61 -10.64 3.87
CA ALA A 131 18.08 -11.96 4.21
C ALA A 131 17.27 -11.98 5.51
N GLY A 132 17.51 -11.02 6.42
CA GLY A 132 16.78 -10.88 7.67
C GLY A 132 15.51 -10.05 7.57
N PHE A 133 15.24 -9.39 6.43
CA PHE A 133 14.09 -8.52 6.24
C PHE A 133 13.05 -9.18 5.32
N ASN A 134 11.90 -9.57 5.85
CA ASN A 134 10.87 -10.25 5.07
C ASN A 134 10.01 -9.24 4.29
N SER A 135 10.09 -9.27 2.96
CA SER A 135 9.23 -8.49 2.07
C SER A 135 8.98 -9.24 0.76
N GLU A 136 7.74 -9.50 0.45
CA GLU A 136 7.33 -10.13 -0.81
C GLU A 136 7.68 -9.28 -2.04
N ALA A 137 7.92 -7.97 -1.84
CA ALA A 137 8.37 -7.06 -2.89
C ALA A 137 9.81 -7.33 -3.37
N ALA A 138 10.61 -8.14 -2.67
CA ALA A 138 11.99 -8.46 -3.06
C ALA A 138 12.08 -9.03 -4.48
N CYS A 139 11.08 -9.81 -4.91
CA CYS A 139 11.03 -10.40 -6.26
C CYS A 139 11.04 -9.36 -7.38
N LEU A 140 10.64 -8.11 -7.12
CA LEU A 140 10.67 -7.00 -8.09
C LEU A 140 12.09 -6.56 -8.44
N LEU A 141 13.08 -6.88 -7.59
CA LEU A 141 14.48 -6.49 -7.72
C LEU A 141 15.41 -7.66 -8.14
N TYR A 142 14.88 -8.87 -8.35
CA TYR A 142 15.70 -10.07 -8.60
C TYR A 142 16.38 -10.11 -9.99
N ASP A 143 16.09 -9.16 -10.88
CA ASP A 143 16.87 -8.94 -12.09
C ASP A 143 18.25 -8.33 -11.80
N ILE A 144 18.43 -7.68 -10.65
CA ILE A 144 19.71 -7.11 -10.21
C ILE A 144 20.69 -8.25 -9.88
N ALA A 145 21.94 -8.11 -10.32
CA ALA A 145 22.98 -9.10 -10.05
C ALA A 145 23.12 -9.35 -8.54
N ASN A 146 23.16 -10.62 -8.16
CA ASN A 146 23.25 -11.12 -6.77
C ASN A 146 22.08 -10.72 -5.84
N ALA A 147 21.01 -10.12 -6.35
CA ALA A 147 19.88 -9.67 -5.51
C ALA A 147 19.14 -10.85 -4.87
N ARG A 148 18.89 -11.90 -5.67
CA ARG A 148 18.23 -13.11 -5.19
C ARG A 148 19.14 -13.91 -4.26
N GLU A 149 20.39 -14.06 -4.61
CA GLU A 149 21.40 -14.75 -3.83
C GLU A 149 21.60 -14.10 -2.44
N ALA A 150 21.62 -12.76 -2.39
CA ALA A 150 21.70 -12.03 -1.13
C ALA A 150 20.45 -12.24 -0.27
N LYS A 151 19.25 -12.21 -0.91
CA LYS A 151 17.98 -12.48 -0.22
C LYS A 151 17.90 -13.86 0.39
N LEU A 152 18.47 -14.86 -0.31
CA LEU A 152 18.55 -16.24 0.15
C LEU A 152 19.72 -16.48 1.12
N GLY A 153 20.57 -15.48 1.36
CA GLY A 153 21.73 -15.58 2.26
C GLY A 153 22.94 -16.30 1.63
N ASP A 154 22.95 -16.52 0.33
CA ASP A 154 24.02 -17.19 -0.41
C ASP A 154 25.22 -16.29 -0.67
N CYS A 155 25.05 -14.96 -0.61
CA CYS A 155 26.11 -13.97 -0.68
C CYS A 155 25.84 -12.78 0.24
N SER A 156 26.82 -11.87 0.36
CA SER A 156 26.65 -10.65 1.15
C SER A 156 25.71 -9.66 0.45
N ILE A 157 24.96 -8.89 1.22
CA ILE A 157 24.16 -7.76 0.72
C ILE A 157 25.05 -6.71 0.01
N ASP A 158 26.32 -6.63 0.35
CA ASP A 158 27.27 -5.73 -0.30
C ASP A 158 27.62 -6.15 -1.73
N ASP A 159 27.43 -7.43 -2.08
CA ASP A 159 27.69 -7.97 -3.41
C ASP A 159 26.55 -7.70 -4.41
N VAL A 160 25.41 -7.17 -3.92
CA VAL A 160 24.27 -6.83 -4.79
C VAL A 160 24.65 -5.72 -5.77
N GLY A 161 24.32 -5.93 -7.04
CA GLY A 161 24.72 -5.09 -8.17
C GLY A 161 24.05 -3.72 -8.23
N VAL A 162 23.82 -3.05 -7.10
CA VAL A 162 23.27 -1.69 -7.03
C VAL A 162 24.24 -0.76 -6.30
N TYR A 163 24.62 0.35 -6.95
CA TYR A 163 25.68 1.24 -6.46
C TYR A 163 25.33 2.71 -6.67
N ALA A 164 25.63 3.56 -5.69
CA ALA A 164 25.70 4.99 -5.87
C ALA A 164 27.02 5.32 -6.59
N HIS A 165 26.97 5.69 -7.86
CA HIS A 165 28.14 6.13 -8.63
C HIS A 165 28.58 7.52 -8.18
N ASP A 166 27.63 8.39 -7.97
CA ASP A 166 27.71 9.69 -7.28
C ASP A 166 26.33 9.99 -6.67
N SER A 167 26.16 11.11 -6.00
CA SER A 167 24.93 11.43 -5.26
C SER A 167 23.65 11.50 -6.11
N LEU A 168 23.77 11.67 -7.43
CA LEU A 168 22.64 11.74 -8.36
C LEU A 168 22.66 10.65 -9.43
N THR A 169 23.66 9.77 -9.40
CA THR A 169 23.82 8.71 -10.41
C THR A 169 23.82 7.35 -9.76
N LEU A 170 22.77 6.58 -10.03
CA LEU A 170 22.62 5.19 -9.60
C LEU A 170 23.07 4.29 -10.74
N GLN A 171 23.91 3.32 -10.44
CA GLN A 171 24.26 2.21 -11.35
C GLN A 171 23.62 0.92 -10.86
N VAL A 172 22.93 0.24 -11.78
CA VAL A 172 22.29 -1.04 -11.53
C VAL A 172 22.85 -2.07 -12.50
N ASN A 173 23.56 -3.07 -11.99
CA ASN A 173 24.13 -4.16 -12.77
C ASN A 173 23.16 -5.35 -12.77
N PHE A 174 23.07 -6.03 -13.90
CA PHE A 174 22.21 -7.19 -14.09
C PHE A 174 23.03 -8.45 -14.34
N THR A 175 22.47 -9.61 -14.01
CA THR A 175 23.13 -10.91 -14.23
C THR A 175 23.34 -11.23 -15.72
N GLY A 176 22.55 -10.59 -16.58
CA GLY A 176 22.56 -10.75 -18.02
C GLY A 176 21.57 -9.78 -18.67
N LYS A 177 21.25 -10.02 -19.94
CA LYS A 177 20.22 -9.27 -20.62
C LYS A 177 18.84 -9.52 -19.99
N ILE A 178 18.16 -8.45 -19.60
CA ILE A 178 16.84 -8.48 -18.96
C ILE A 178 15.76 -7.85 -19.83
N ASN A 179 14.51 -7.88 -19.38
CA ASN A 179 13.45 -7.03 -19.90
C ASN A 179 13.48 -5.68 -19.16
N TYR A 180 14.20 -4.70 -19.72
CA TYR A 180 14.38 -3.37 -19.11
C TYR A 180 13.05 -2.62 -18.93
N ASP A 181 12.11 -2.76 -19.87
CA ASP A 181 10.80 -2.13 -19.74
C ASP A 181 10.03 -2.71 -18.54
N GLN A 182 10.12 -4.02 -18.30
CA GLN A 182 9.53 -4.67 -17.14
C GLN A 182 10.22 -4.26 -15.85
N PHE A 183 11.56 -4.15 -15.84
CA PHE A 183 12.31 -3.68 -14.68
C PHE A 183 11.92 -2.23 -14.33
N ILE A 184 11.89 -1.32 -15.30
CA ILE A 184 11.44 0.07 -15.12
C ILE A 184 9.99 0.10 -14.61
N PHE A 185 9.14 -0.79 -15.12
CA PHE A 185 7.76 -0.91 -14.68
C PHE A 185 7.67 -1.34 -13.20
N ASN A 186 8.53 -2.27 -12.73
CA ASN A 186 8.61 -2.64 -11.33
C ASN A 186 8.97 -1.43 -10.44
N LEU A 187 9.83 -0.53 -10.93
CA LEU A 187 10.27 0.67 -10.20
C LEU A 187 9.17 1.76 -10.07
N THR A 188 7.97 1.52 -10.58
CA THR A 188 6.80 2.37 -10.31
C THR A 188 6.11 2.02 -8.98
N SER A 189 6.49 0.90 -8.37
CA SER A 189 5.89 0.39 -7.14
C SER A 189 6.20 1.30 -5.94
N PRO A 190 5.19 1.74 -5.18
CA PRO A 190 5.39 2.51 -3.95
C PRO A 190 6.25 1.80 -2.90
N VAL A 191 6.25 0.47 -2.90
CA VAL A 191 7.02 -0.34 -1.94
C VAL A 191 8.53 -0.26 -2.16
N LEU A 192 8.97 0.20 -3.34
CA LEU A 192 10.38 0.42 -3.70
C LEU A 192 10.82 1.88 -3.56
N ALA A 193 10.01 2.72 -2.91
CA ALA A 193 10.34 4.12 -2.69
C ALA A 193 11.67 4.29 -1.93
N PRO A 194 12.49 5.32 -2.26
CA PRO A 194 13.68 5.64 -1.48
C PRO A 194 13.35 5.96 -0.03
N LEU A 195 14.21 5.53 0.88
CA LEU A 195 14.17 5.84 2.31
C LEU A 195 15.51 6.44 2.75
N LYS A 196 15.47 7.31 3.73
CA LYS A 196 16.67 7.94 4.26
C LYS A 196 17.25 7.11 5.40
N GLU A 197 18.46 6.55 5.21
CA GLU A 197 19.13 5.63 6.13
C GLU A 197 19.07 6.09 7.59
N HIS A 198 19.51 7.33 7.88
CA HIS A 198 19.56 7.82 9.26
C HIS A 198 18.19 7.93 9.94
N THR A 199 17.10 8.01 9.16
CA THR A 199 15.74 7.99 9.69
C THR A 199 15.32 6.59 10.08
N VAL A 200 15.62 5.61 9.24
CA VAL A 200 15.27 4.21 9.44
C VAL A 200 16.12 3.56 10.53
N ASP A 201 17.44 3.70 10.44
CA ASP A 201 18.39 3.08 11.38
C ASP A 201 18.45 3.81 12.73
N GLY A 202 17.94 5.03 12.79
CA GLY A 202 17.92 5.82 14.02
C GLY A 202 16.98 5.26 15.09
N TYR A 203 15.90 4.58 14.67
CA TYR A 203 14.89 4.04 15.58
C TYR A 203 14.28 2.76 15.01
N ALA A 204 14.23 1.69 15.77
CA ALA A 204 13.63 0.42 15.37
C ALA A 204 12.12 0.53 15.01
N ASP A 205 11.45 1.54 15.59
CA ASP A 205 10.03 1.85 15.40
C ASP A 205 9.78 3.13 14.58
N TRP A 206 10.73 3.49 13.70
CA TRP A 206 10.69 4.73 12.93
C TRP A 206 9.40 4.92 12.14
N SER A 207 8.85 3.87 11.56
CA SER A 207 7.63 3.88 10.74
C SER A 207 6.35 4.07 11.57
N LYS A 208 6.41 3.74 12.86
CA LYS A 208 5.35 4.00 13.86
C LYS A 208 5.45 5.42 14.45
N ARG A 209 6.50 6.18 14.12
CA ARG A 209 6.74 7.57 14.56
C ARG A 209 6.80 8.54 13.37
N PRO A 210 5.80 8.55 12.52
CA PRO A 210 5.90 9.21 11.22
C PRO A 210 6.16 10.73 11.32
N ALA A 211 5.73 11.40 12.39
CA ALA A 211 5.99 12.83 12.57
C ALA A 211 7.48 13.21 12.81
N THR A 212 8.35 12.22 13.05
CA THR A 212 9.80 12.42 13.22
C THR A 212 10.62 12.04 12.00
N SER A 213 9.97 11.50 10.97
CA SER A 213 10.60 11.04 9.73
C SER A 213 10.67 12.15 8.68
N VAL A 214 11.45 11.92 7.62
CA VAL A 214 11.51 12.80 6.43
C VAL A 214 10.93 12.08 5.23
N TYR A 215 10.36 12.84 4.31
CA TYR A 215 9.53 12.35 3.22
C TYR A 215 9.93 12.95 1.88
N SER A 216 9.92 12.14 0.82
CA SER A 216 10.24 12.57 -0.56
C SER A 216 9.02 12.97 -1.37
N GLY A 217 7.82 12.66 -0.89
CA GLY A 217 6.55 12.87 -1.59
C GLY A 217 6.01 14.29 -1.48
N PRO A 218 4.80 14.52 -2.07
CA PRO A 218 4.14 15.83 -2.09
C PRO A 218 3.73 16.33 -0.70
N PHE A 219 3.52 15.42 0.23
CA PHE A 219 3.20 15.74 1.62
C PHE A 219 4.22 15.11 2.57
N MET A 220 4.29 15.66 3.78
CA MET A 220 5.03 15.10 4.92
C MET A 220 4.08 14.95 6.10
N VAL A 221 4.34 13.99 6.98
CA VAL A 221 3.58 13.88 8.22
C VAL A 221 4.00 14.99 9.17
N ARG A 222 3.05 15.84 9.52
CA ARG A 222 3.25 16.95 10.45
C ARG A 222 2.94 16.58 11.88
N ARG A 223 1.86 15.81 12.06
CA ARG A 223 1.38 15.34 13.36
C ARG A 223 0.62 14.04 13.18
N VAL A 224 0.71 13.20 14.16
CA VAL A 224 -0.15 12.04 14.34
C VAL A 224 -0.65 12.04 15.79
N ASN A 225 -1.93 11.77 15.97
CA ASN A 225 -2.55 11.55 17.27
C ASN A 225 -3.32 10.22 17.20
N TYR A 226 -2.93 9.27 18.02
CA TYR A 226 -3.56 7.95 18.07
C TYR A 226 -4.73 7.88 19.08
N GLY A 227 -5.21 9.02 19.62
CA GLY A 227 -6.23 9.03 20.65
C GLY A 227 -5.71 8.60 22.02
N LEU A 228 -4.42 8.81 22.29
CA LEU A 228 -3.78 8.49 23.55
C LEU A 228 -3.27 9.77 24.24
N GLN A 229 -3.34 9.80 25.57
CA GLN A 229 -2.72 10.83 26.39
C GLN A 229 -1.25 10.47 26.68
N GLU A 230 -0.47 11.44 27.19
CA GLU A 230 0.94 11.23 27.56
C GLU A 230 1.12 10.13 28.62
N ASP A 231 0.11 9.86 29.43
CA ASP A 231 0.10 8.81 30.45
C ASP A 231 -0.39 7.44 29.95
N GLY A 232 -0.63 7.30 28.62
CA GLY A 232 -1.12 6.08 28.00
C GLY A 232 -2.62 5.86 28.14
N SER A 233 -3.34 6.76 28.81
CA SER A 233 -4.80 6.64 28.89
C SER A 233 -5.46 7.01 27.56
N SER A 234 -6.64 6.44 27.27
CA SER A 234 -7.42 6.75 26.09
C SER A 234 -7.93 8.20 26.10
N ASN A 235 -7.82 8.87 24.97
CA ASN A 235 -8.40 10.19 24.68
C ASN A 235 -9.19 10.12 23.38
N PRO A 236 -10.32 9.39 23.36
CA PRO A 236 -11.09 9.20 22.15
C PRO A 236 -11.65 10.53 21.64
N GLY A 237 -11.77 10.66 20.30
CA GLY A 237 -12.28 11.84 19.65
C GLY A 237 -11.21 12.87 19.30
N ALA A 238 -9.94 12.45 19.30
CA ALA A 238 -8.82 13.30 18.90
C ALA A 238 -7.87 12.58 17.91
N GLU A 239 -8.29 11.43 17.38
CA GLU A 239 -7.49 10.61 16.46
C GLU A 239 -7.39 11.29 15.10
N GLU A 240 -6.16 11.65 14.71
CA GLU A 240 -5.89 12.34 13.44
C GLU A 240 -4.49 12.06 12.89
N LEU A 241 -4.36 12.15 11.58
CA LEU A 241 -3.09 12.24 10.86
C LEU A 241 -3.08 13.52 10.05
N VAL A 242 -2.16 14.43 10.34
CA VAL A 242 -2.02 15.70 9.62
C VAL A 242 -0.87 15.60 8.63
N LEU A 243 -1.19 15.67 7.36
CA LEU A 243 -0.23 15.78 6.27
C LEU A 243 -0.09 17.24 5.87
N GLU A 244 1.13 17.76 5.90
CA GLU A 244 1.45 19.12 5.46
C GLU A 244 2.18 19.07 4.12
N ARG A 245 1.91 20.00 3.24
CA ARG A 245 2.61 20.12 1.96
C ARG A 245 4.12 20.17 2.18
N ASN A 246 4.86 19.26 1.52
CA ASN A 246 6.31 19.25 1.57
C ASN A 246 6.86 20.53 0.89
N PRO A 247 7.53 21.43 1.64
CA PRO A 247 7.98 22.71 1.11
C PRO A 247 9.09 22.59 0.07
N TYR A 248 9.71 21.43 -0.03
CA TYR A 248 10.81 21.16 -0.95
C TYR A 248 10.44 20.23 -2.11
N TYR A 249 9.17 19.77 -2.17
CA TYR A 249 8.75 18.84 -3.20
C TYR A 249 8.90 19.43 -4.60
N ARG A 250 9.72 18.77 -5.44
CA ARG A 250 10.02 19.17 -6.83
C ARG A 250 10.36 20.65 -7.01
N ARG A 251 11.05 21.20 -6.01
CA ARG A 251 11.40 22.61 -5.99
C ARG A 251 12.68 22.86 -6.81
N SER A 252 12.56 23.60 -7.92
CA SER A 252 13.74 24.22 -8.53
C SER A 252 14.15 25.47 -7.75
N SER A 253 15.43 25.86 -7.82
CA SER A 253 15.96 27.08 -7.18
C SER A 253 15.17 28.36 -7.56
N ASP A 254 14.49 28.34 -8.69
CA ASP A 254 13.70 29.45 -9.24
C ASP A 254 12.20 29.31 -8.97
N ASP A 255 11.73 28.15 -8.46
CA ASP A 255 10.30 27.93 -8.23
C ASP A 255 9.89 28.46 -6.84
N LYS A 256 9.29 29.65 -6.87
CA LYS A 256 8.73 30.30 -5.67
C LYS A 256 7.28 29.88 -5.38
N HIS A 257 6.68 29.05 -6.23
CA HIS A 257 5.27 28.73 -6.20
C HIS A 257 5.03 27.24 -5.91
N LEU A 258 5.12 26.85 -4.65
CA LEU A 258 4.89 25.49 -4.17
C LEU A 258 3.48 24.96 -4.48
N ASP A 259 2.50 25.86 -4.55
CA ASP A 259 1.10 25.58 -4.86
C ASP A 259 0.82 25.17 -6.30
N LYS A 260 1.81 25.27 -7.21
CA LYS A 260 1.66 24.77 -8.58
C LYS A 260 1.66 23.26 -8.68
N SER A 261 2.48 22.59 -7.86
CA SER A 261 2.57 21.13 -7.83
C SER A 261 1.60 20.51 -6.81
N VAL A 262 1.46 21.13 -5.63
CA VAL A 262 0.59 20.68 -4.54
C VAL A 262 -0.29 21.84 -4.09
N SER A 263 -1.61 21.76 -4.32
CA SER A 263 -2.53 22.87 -4.06
C SER A 263 -2.90 23.02 -2.58
N PRO A 264 -3.31 21.97 -1.83
CA PRO A 264 -3.65 22.11 -0.42
C PRO A 264 -2.39 22.37 0.42
N TYR A 265 -2.55 23.18 1.48
CA TYR A 265 -1.52 23.36 2.48
C TYR A 265 -1.45 22.18 3.42
N ARG A 266 -2.62 21.74 3.92
CA ARG A 266 -2.75 20.57 4.80
C ARG A 266 -3.91 19.68 4.38
N LEU A 267 -3.72 18.39 4.60
CA LEU A 267 -4.76 17.38 4.63
C LEU A 267 -4.85 16.87 6.07
N ILE A 268 -6.02 17.02 6.68
CA ILE A 268 -6.30 16.52 8.02
C ILE A 268 -7.11 15.24 7.85
N ILE A 269 -6.52 14.10 8.12
CA ILE A 269 -7.20 12.81 8.06
C ILE A 269 -7.72 12.53 9.45
N ASP A 270 -9.04 12.64 9.59
CA ASP A 270 -9.74 12.56 10.85
C ASP A 270 -10.28 11.15 11.05
N TYR A 271 -9.91 10.52 12.16
CA TYR A 271 -10.37 9.19 12.58
C TYR A 271 -11.27 9.27 13.82
N SER A 272 -11.58 10.50 14.31
CA SER A 272 -12.26 10.72 15.58
C SER A 272 -13.76 10.54 15.55
N VAL A 273 -14.37 10.54 14.36
CA VAL A 273 -15.82 10.44 14.17
C VAL A 273 -16.20 9.16 13.42
N THR A 274 -17.34 8.58 13.80
CA THR A 274 -17.80 7.34 13.15
C THR A 274 -18.18 7.57 11.68
N LYS A 275 -18.16 6.53 10.86
CA LYS A 275 -18.52 6.60 9.44
C LYS A 275 -19.95 7.10 9.22
N GLU A 276 -20.87 6.76 10.12
CA GLU A 276 -22.24 7.29 10.10
C GLU A 276 -22.27 8.79 10.39
N GLN A 277 -21.54 9.26 11.40
CA GLN A 277 -21.43 10.69 11.71
C GLN A 277 -20.83 11.49 10.55
N GLN A 278 -19.81 10.94 9.87
CA GLN A 278 -19.23 11.54 8.65
C GLN A 278 -20.30 11.76 7.57
N LEU A 279 -21.20 10.81 7.37
CA LEU A 279 -22.27 10.92 6.39
C LEU A 279 -23.31 11.98 6.78
N ASP A 280 -23.65 12.10 8.05
CA ASP A 280 -24.55 13.14 8.56
C ASP A 280 -23.91 14.54 8.39
N MET A 281 -22.64 14.70 8.71
CA MET A 281 -21.87 15.93 8.52
C MET A 281 -21.74 16.30 7.02
N PHE A 282 -21.53 15.29 6.15
CA PHE A 282 -21.50 15.51 4.71
C PHE A 282 -22.86 15.99 4.17
N ALA A 283 -23.95 15.38 4.62
CA ALA A 283 -25.30 15.79 4.24
C ALA A 283 -25.64 17.18 4.75
N ALA A 284 -25.12 17.59 5.92
CA ALA A 284 -25.24 18.93 6.46
C ALA A 284 -24.36 19.98 5.76
N GLY A 285 -23.38 19.56 4.94
CA GLY A 285 -22.41 20.43 4.28
C GLY A 285 -21.28 20.92 5.20
N GLU A 286 -21.08 20.25 6.31
CA GLU A 286 -20.02 20.54 7.29
C GLU A 286 -18.67 19.96 6.85
N ILE A 287 -18.68 18.83 6.13
CA ILE A 287 -17.51 18.20 5.51
C ILE A 287 -17.73 18.01 4.02
N PHE A 288 -16.64 17.91 3.27
CA PHE A 288 -16.67 17.92 1.80
C PHE A 288 -16.19 16.62 1.16
N TYR A 289 -15.70 15.67 1.96
CA TYR A 289 -15.14 14.42 1.46
C TYR A 289 -15.34 13.28 2.49
N VAL A 290 -15.97 12.20 2.04
CA VAL A 290 -16.09 10.94 2.80
C VAL A 290 -15.46 9.85 1.98
N GLY A 291 -14.34 9.32 2.44
CA GLY A 291 -13.51 8.37 1.70
C GLY A 291 -13.83 6.92 1.95
N ASP A 292 -14.63 6.64 2.99
CA ASP A 292 -15.13 5.30 3.27
C ASP A 292 -16.57 5.39 3.80
N ILE A 293 -17.50 4.75 3.09
CA ILE A 293 -18.93 4.84 3.38
C ILE A 293 -19.30 3.70 4.32
N ALA A 294 -19.94 4.02 5.46
CA ALA A 294 -20.41 3.05 6.45
C ALA A 294 -21.16 1.88 5.81
N LEU A 295 -20.75 0.65 6.12
CA LEU A 295 -21.29 -0.57 5.52
C LEU A 295 -22.81 -0.65 5.62
N SER A 296 -23.37 -0.25 6.77
CA SER A 296 -24.78 -0.26 7.08
C SER A 296 -25.67 0.52 6.08
N VAL A 297 -25.09 1.51 5.39
CA VAL A 297 -25.84 2.44 4.51
C VAL A 297 -25.28 2.51 3.08
N ARG A 298 -24.25 1.74 2.73
CA ARG A 298 -23.64 1.73 1.37
C ARG A 298 -24.66 1.57 0.26
N GLY A 299 -25.72 0.79 0.50
CA GLY A 299 -26.81 0.59 -0.44
C GLY A 299 -27.51 1.87 -0.91
N ASN A 300 -27.54 2.90 -0.05
CA ASN A 300 -28.16 4.19 -0.34
C ASN A 300 -27.29 5.06 -1.28
N TYR A 301 -26.01 4.76 -1.41
CA TYR A 301 -25.03 5.57 -2.15
C TYR A 301 -24.57 4.94 -3.46
N LYS A 302 -25.18 3.82 -3.89
CA LYS A 302 -24.80 3.10 -5.14
C LYS A 302 -24.74 3.99 -6.37
N ASP A 303 -25.67 4.97 -6.46
CA ASP A 303 -25.81 5.83 -7.63
C ASP A 303 -25.09 7.18 -7.47
N THR A 304 -24.59 7.50 -6.28
CA THR A 304 -24.00 8.81 -5.97
C THR A 304 -22.54 8.75 -5.60
N ALA A 305 -22.05 7.63 -5.06
CA ALA A 305 -20.64 7.43 -4.77
C ALA A 305 -19.83 7.35 -6.07
N ILE A 306 -18.64 7.91 -6.03
CA ILE A 306 -17.63 7.69 -7.08
C ILE A 306 -16.92 6.39 -6.75
N VAL A 307 -16.99 5.43 -7.66
CA VAL A 307 -16.44 4.09 -7.48
C VAL A 307 -15.33 3.83 -8.49
N SER A 308 -14.20 3.29 -8.02
CA SER A 308 -13.10 2.83 -8.87
C SER A 308 -12.55 1.49 -8.38
N ASP A 309 -12.11 0.63 -9.31
CA ASP A 309 -11.44 -0.60 -8.94
C ASP A 309 -10.09 -0.29 -8.28
N LEU A 310 -9.76 -1.06 -7.22
CA LEU A 310 -8.42 -1.18 -6.67
C LEU A 310 -7.72 -2.38 -7.32
N MET A 311 -6.40 -2.32 -7.45
CA MET A 311 -5.59 -3.48 -7.84
C MET A 311 -5.35 -4.38 -6.62
N SER A 312 -6.43 -4.76 -5.95
CA SER A 312 -6.44 -5.44 -4.66
C SER A 312 -7.52 -6.52 -4.64
N THR A 313 -7.20 -7.64 -4.00
CA THR A 313 -8.10 -8.77 -3.79
C THR A 313 -8.15 -9.13 -2.31
N HIS A 314 -9.35 -9.09 -1.72
CA HIS A 314 -9.56 -9.63 -0.38
C HIS A 314 -9.47 -11.14 -0.40
N VAL A 315 -8.57 -11.68 0.40
CA VAL A 315 -8.22 -13.10 0.41
C VAL A 315 -8.10 -13.65 1.83
N TYR A 316 -8.27 -14.95 1.97
CA TYR A 316 -7.88 -15.67 3.17
C TYR A 316 -6.62 -16.49 2.92
N TYR A 317 -5.57 -16.25 3.71
CA TYR A 317 -4.42 -17.13 3.78
C TYR A 317 -4.73 -18.28 4.72
N LEU A 318 -4.57 -19.51 4.24
CA LEU A 318 -4.70 -20.74 5.01
C LEU A 318 -3.31 -21.21 5.42
N ASN A 319 -2.97 -21.11 6.72
CA ASN A 319 -1.66 -21.52 7.21
C ASN A 319 -1.54 -23.04 7.22
N GLN A 320 -0.89 -23.62 6.21
CA GLN A 320 -0.73 -25.06 6.05
C GLN A 320 0.15 -25.68 7.14
N ASN A 321 0.90 -24.87 7.88
CA ASN A 321 1.74 -25.30 8.99
C ASN A 321 1.06 -25.18 10.35
N ALA A 322 -0.10 -24.51 10.42
CA ALA A 322 -0.83 -24.35 11.68
C ALA A 322 -1.34 -25.71 12.23
N GLU A 323 -1.09 -25.91 13.50
CA GLU A 323 -1.54 -27.09 14.27
C GLU A 323 -2.97 -26.85 14.79
N ILE A 324 -3.97 -27.31 14.06
CA ILE A 324 -5.38 -27.11 14.40
C ILE A 324 -5.81 -28.10 15.47
N LYS A 325 -6.42 -27.58 16.54
CA LYS A 325 -6.87 -28.36 17.69
C LYS A 325 -8.12 -29.18 17.33
N LYS A 326 -8.10 -30.45 17.68
CA LYS A 326 -9.22 -31.38 17.54
C LYS A 326 -10.04 -31.54 18.85
N ALA A 327 -11.27 -31.99 18.71
CA ALA A 327 -12.17 -32.23 19.83
C ALA A 327 -11.62 -33.23 20.86
N ASP A 328 -10.76 -34.18 20.46
CA ASP A 328 -10.10 -35.14 21.32
C ASP A 328 -8.84 -34.59 22.03
N GLY A 329 -8.50 -33.33 21.78
CA GLY A 329 -7.35 -32.64 22.36
C GLY A 329 -6.04 -32.83 21.60
N THR A 330 -6.01 -33.60 20.52
CA THR A 330 -4.86 -33.70 19.61
C THR A 330 -4.82 -32.51 18.63
N THR A 331 -3.72 -32.35 17.93
CA THR A 331 -3.58 -31.33 16.86
C THR A 331 -3.28 -32.00 15.52
N GLU A 332 -3.61 -31.30 14.43
CA GLU A 332 -3.34 -31.76 13.08
C GLU A 332 -3.17 -30.54 12.14
N LYS A 333 -2.30 -30.65 11.15
CA LYS A 333 -2.13 -29.65 10.10
C LYS A 333 -3.29 -29.74 9.08
N LEU A 334 -4.47 -29.30 9.48
CA LEU A 334 -5.72 -29.41 8.72
C LEU A 334 -5.58 -28.82 7.31
N PHE A 335 -4.99 -27.64 7.21
CA PHE A 335 -4.86 -26.91 5.95
C PHE A 335 -3.72 -27.44 5.05
N ALA A 336 -2.91 -28.39 5.48
CA ALA A 336 -2.02 -29.16 4.59
C ALA A 336 -2.80 -30.03 3.62
N ASN A 337 -4.03 -30.43 3.97
CA ASN A 337 -4.91 -31.22 3.11
C ASN A 337 -5.57 -30.35 2.03
N LYS A 338 -5.19 -30.57 0.77
CA LYS A 338 -5.71 -29.83 -0.40
C LYS A 338 -7.23 -29.89 -0.53
N ASP A 339 -7.83 -31.07 -0.30
CA ASP A 339 -9.28 -31.22 -0.43
C ASP A 339 -10.03 -30.40 0.64
N VAL A 340 -9.45 -30.20 1.82
CA VAL A 340 -10.01 -29.27 2.82
C VAL A 340 -10.03 -27.85 2.28
N ARG A 341 -8.93 -27.37 1.74
CA ARG A 341 -8.81 -26.01 1.19
C ARG A 341 -9.80 -25.78 0.04
N LEU A 342 -9.91 -26.75 -0.87
CA LEU A 342 -10.88 -26.72 -1.97
C LEU A 342 -12.33 -26.73 -1.48
N ALA A 343 -12.65 -27.52 -0.44
CA ALA A 343 -13.97 -27.55 0.17
C ALA A 343 -14.35 -26.19 0.77
N LEU A 344 -13.41 -25.57 1.51
CA LEU A 344 -13.62 -24.25 2.13
C LEU A 344 -13.88 -23.19 1.07
N SER A 345 -13.12 -23.19 -0.04
CA SER A 345 -13.31 -22.24 -1.15
C SER A 345 -14.65 -22.46 -1.86
N ALA A 346 -15.04 -23.72 -2.13
CA ALA A 346 -16.28 -24.04 -2.84
C ALA A 346 -17.55 -23.69 -2.05
N ALA A 347 -17.47 -23.62 -0.73
CA ALA A 347 -18.60 -23.27 0.13
C ALA A 347 -18.93 -21.77 0.16
N ILE A 348 -18.06 -20.89 -0.34
CA ILE A 348 -18.23 -19.44 -0.25
C ILE A 348 -19.08 -18.92 -1.42
N ASP A 349 -20.15 -18.22 -1.11
CA ASP A 349 -20.94 -17.44 -2.07
C ASP A 349 -20.37 -16.01 -2.19
N ARG A 350 -19.44 -15.82 -3.09
CA ARG A 350 -18.74 -14.57 -3.36
C ARG A 350 -19.66 -13.49 -3.92
N GLU A 351 -20.68 -13.88 -4.69
CA GLU A 351 -21.67 -12.95 -5.22
C GLU A 351 -22.57 -12.39 -4.11
N ALA A 352 -23.02 -13.24 -3.19
CA ALA A 352 -23.81 -12.80 -2.04
C ALA A 352 -22.98 -11.87 -1.12
N ILE A 353 -21.70 -12.19 -0.89
CA ILE A 353 -20.78 -11.35 -0.13
C ILE A 353 -20.60 -10.00 -0.82
N ALA A 354 -20.29 -9.97 -2.12
CA ALA A 354 -20.11 -8.73 -2.88
C ALA A 354 -21.38 -7.85 -2.88
N GLN A 355 -22.56 -8.47 -2.94
CA GLN A 355 -23.83 -7.75 -2.79
C GLN A 355 -24.02 -7.15 -1.40
N THR A 356 -23.55 -7.82 -0.35
CA THR A 356 -23.64 -7.35 1.03
C THR A 356 -22.71 -6.16 1.28
N VAL A 357 -21.47 -6.23 0.80
CA VAL A 357 -20.48 -5.15 0.99
C VAL A 357 -20.63 -4.01 -0.02
N VAL A 358 -21.40 -4.20 -1.08
CA VAL A 358 -21.84 -3.24 -2.09
C VAL A 358 -20.75 -2.79 -3.04
N PHE A 359 -19.67 -2.19 -2.52
CA PHE A 359 -18.56 -1.66 -3.34
C PHE A 359 -17.43 -2.71 -3.44
N ALA A 360 -17.74 -3.77 -4.17
CA ALA A 360 -16.84 -4.88 -4.43
C ALA A 360 -17.34 -5.68 -5.63
N ARG A 361 -16.45 -6.46 -6.22
CA ARG A 361 -16.82 -7.48 -7.21
C ARG A 361 -16.50 -8.87 -6.67
N ALA A 362 -17.35 -9.85 -6.92
CA ALA A 362 -17.05 -11.24 -6.59
C ALA A 362 -15.75 -11.68 -7.25
N ALA A 363 -14.79 -12.21 -6.49
CA ALA A 363 -13.54 -12.69 -7.05
C ALA A 363 -13.76 -13.99 -7.83
N SER A 364 -13.40 -13.98 -9.09
CA SER A 364 -13.44 -15.15 -9.97
C SER A 364 -12.07 -15.78 -10.17
N ALA A 365 -11.03 -15.19 -9.59
CA ALA A 365 -9.64 -15.62 -9.57
C ALA A 365 -8.85 -14.79 -8.55
N LEU A 366 -7.50 -14.88 -8.57
CA LEU A 366 -6.64 -14.13 -7.64
C LEU A 366 -6.28 -12.74 -8.18
N ILE A 367 -5.81 -12.65 -9.42
CA ILE A 367 -5.32 -11.41 -10.01
C ILE A 367 -6.49 -10.46 -10.31
N PRO A 368 -6.51 -9.23 -9.74
CA PRO A 368 -7.61 -8.29 -9.89
C PRO A 368 -7.60 -7.60 -11.26
N TYR A 369 -8.62 -6.77 -11.50
CA TYR A 369 -8.66 -5.85 -12.63
C TYR A 369 -7.57 -4.77 -12.48
N GLY A 370 -7.12 -4.21 -13.63
CA GLY A 370 -6.04 -3.21 -13.67
C GLY A 370 -4.65 -3.80 -13.93
N VAL A 371 -4.42 -5.08 -13.65
CA VAL A 371 -3.18 -5.78 -14.00
C VAL A 371 -3.11 -6.00 -15.52
N PHE A 372 -1.95 -5.70 -16.13
CA PHE A 372 -1.75 -5.81 -17.58
C PHE A 372 -1.53 -7.24 -18.01
N ASN A 373 -2.00 -7.54 -19.22
CA ASN A 373 -1.59 -8.75 -19.93
C ASN A 373 -0.40 -8.44 -20.85
N ALA A 374 0.66 -9.23 -20.77
CA ALA A 374 1.86 -9.09 -21.59
C ALA A 374 2.43 -7.66 -21.65
N GLY A 375 2.34 -6.88 -20.54
CA GLY A 375 2.82 -5.51 -20.48
C GLY A 375 1.98 -4.48 -21.24
N SER A 376 0.81 -4.87 -21.75
CA SER A 376 -0.07 -3.98 -22.51
C SER A 376 -1.18 -3.40 -21.65
N VAL A 377 -1.20 -2.08 -21.49
CA VAL A 377 -2.28 -1.34 -20.81
C VAL A 377 -3.67 -1.56 -21.44
N LYS A 378 -3.72 -2.02 -22.68
CA LYS A 378 -4.98 -2.24 -23.43
C LYS A 378 -5.59 -3.61 -23.18
N GLU A 379 -4.86 -4.50 -22.54
CA GLU A 379 -5.28 -5.89 -22.33
C GLU A 379 -5.24 -6.18 -20.83
N SER A 380 -6.40 -6.41 -20.24
CA SER A 380 -6.52 -6.81 -18.84
C SER A 380 -6.17 -8.27 -18.67
N PHE A 381 -5.26 -8.57 -17.75
CA PHE A 381 -4.92 -9.94 -17.38
C PHE A 381 -6.17 -10.72 -16.96
N ARG A 382 -7.01 -10.10 -16.10
CA ARG A 382 -8.23 -10.76 -15.62
C ARG A 382 -9.24 -11.05 -16.73
N GLU A 383 -9.44 -10.14 -17.68
CA GLU A 383 -10.39 -10.32 -18.77
C GLU A 383 -9.97 -11.45 -19.73
N ILE A 384 -8.66 -11.59 -19.99
CA ILE A 384 -8.12 -12.66 -20.85
C ILE A 384 -8.12 -14.00 -20.12
N GLY A 385 -7.69 -14.05 -18.85
CA GLY A 385 -7.63 -15.27 -18.04
C GLY A 385 -9.02 -15.84 -17.66
N GLY A 386 -10.06 -15.01 -17.71
CA GLY A 386 -11.43 -15.40 -17.40
C GLY A 386 -11.62 -15.86 -15.94
N ASN A 387 -12.62 -16.68 -15.69
CA ASN A 387 -12.96 -17.18 -14.36
C ASN A 387 -12.24 -18.51 -14.10
N ILE A 388 -11.52 -18.60 -12.98
CA ILE A 388 -10.82 -19.81 -12.54
C ILE A 388 -11.59 -20.49 -11.41
N ILE A 389 -12.21 -19.71 -10.51
CA ILE A 389 -13.01 -20.20 -9.39
C ILE A 389 -14.47 -19.78 -9.57
N ALA A 390 -15.39 -20.54 -8.98
CA ALA A 390 -16.81 -20.20 -8.98
C ALA A 390 -17.07 -18.96 -8.11
N THR A 391 -17.95 -18.09 -8.58
CA THR A 391 -18.38 -16.89 -7.84
C THR A 391 -19.56 -17.16 -6.90
N THR A 392 -20.29 -18.26 -7.13
CA THR A 392 -21.37 -18.75 -6.27
C THR A 392 -20.95 -20.00 -5.51
N ALA A 393 -21.57 -20.26 -4.36
CA ALA A 393 -21.30 -21.46 -3.58
C ALA A 393 -21.72 -22.74 -4.33
N ASP A 394 -20.85 -23.76 -4.29
CA ASP A 394 -21.15 -25.12 -4.70
C ASP A 394 -20.97 -26.09 -3.51
N MET A 395 -22.03 -26.20 -2.71
CA MET A 395 -22.05 -27.06 -1.54
C MET A 395 -21.91 -28.55 -1.88
N SER A 396 -22.27 -28.96 -3.10
CA SER A 396 -22.11 -30.36 -3.55
C SER A 396 -20.63 -30.67 -3.82
N ALA A 397 -19.93 -29.77 -4.50
CA ALA A 397 -18.48 -29.86 -4.69
C ALA A 397 -17.75 -29.79 -3.35
N ALA A 398 -18.13 -28.86 -2.47
CA ALA A 398 -17.54 -28.71 -1.14
C ALA A 398 -17.66 -30.01 -0.31
N GLN A 399 -18.83 -30.63 -0.27
CA GLN A 399 -19.03 -31.90 0.44
C GLN A 399 -18.29 -33.08 -0.22
N SER A 400 -18.14 -33.07 -1.55
CA SER A 400 -17.34 -34.06 -2.26
C SER A 400 -15.87 -33.98 -1.86
N HIS A 401 -15.33 -32.77 -1.73
CA HIS A 401 -13.97 -32.55 -1.24
C HIS A 401 -13.81 -32.92 0.24
N ILE A 402 -14.79 -32.60 1.09
CA ILE A 402 -14.77 -33.07 2.50
C ILE A 402 -14.72 -34.61 2.54
N SER A 403 -15.50 -35.27 1.69
CA SER A 403 -15.48 -36.74 1.64
C SER A 403 -14.14 -37.29 1.14
N ALA A 404 -13.52 -36.65 0.16
CA ALA A 404 -12.20 -37.01 -0.38
C ALA A 404 -11.06 -36.75 0.63
N SER A 405 -11.17 -35.70 1.44
CA SER A 405 -10.18 -35.35 2.47
C SER A 405 -10.07 -36.42 3.57
N GLY A 406 -11.11 -37.21 3.78
CA GLY A 406 -11.18 -38.24 4.82
C GLY A 406 -11.34 -37.71 6.23
N ILE A 407 -11.50 -36.39 6.43
CA ILE A 407 -11.68 -35.78 7.75
C ILE A 407 -13.15 -35.76 8.18
N LYS A 408 -13.36 -35.52 9.47
CA LYS A 408 -14.68 -35.23 10.03
C LYS A 408 -14.69 -33.80 10.53
N PRO A 409 -15.32 -32.84 9.79
CA PRO A 409 -15.23 -31.41 10.07
C PRO A 409 -15.59 -31.03 11.52
N ALA A 410 -16.57 -31.69 12.13
CA ALA A 410 -16.99 -31.43 13.50
C ALA A 410 -15.90 -31.68 14.58
N ASP A 411 -14.82 -32.36 14.22
CA ASP A 411 -13.71 -32.60 15.12
C ASP A 411 -12.74 -31.40 15.19
N TYR A 412 -12.86 -30.41 14.30
CA TYR A 412 -11.91 -29.28 14.18
C TYR A 412 -12.54 -27.95 14.55
N SER A 413 -11.76 -27.16 15.31
CA SER A 413 -12.11 -25.79 15.67
C SER A 413 -10.94 -24.87 15.29
N PHE A 414 -11.21 -23.79 14.56
CA PHE A 414 -10.22 -22.80 14.16
C PHE A 414 -10.85 -21.41 14.02
N SER A 415 -9.99 -20.39 13.87
CA SER A 415 -10.40 -19.00 13.78
C SER A 415 -9.91 -18.32 12.50
N ILE A 416 -10.63 -17.27 12.12
CA ILE A 416 -10.22 -16.32 11.09
C ILE A 416 -9.78 -15.03 11.79
N ALA A 417 -8.50 -14.68 11.74
CA ALA A 417 -7.98 -13.41 12.24
C ALA A 417 -8.37 -12.27 11.28
N VAL A 418 -8.98 -11.23 11.85
CA VAL A 418 -9.49 -10.05 11.12
C VAL A 418 -9.19 -8.81 11.93
N ARG A 419 -8.90 -7.67 11.30
CA ARG A 419 -8.83 -6.37 12.00
C ARG A 419 -10.19 -6.02 12.57
N ALA A 420 -10.25 -5.78 13.86
CA ALA A 420 -11.52 -5.55 14.57
C ALA A 420 -12.22 -4.26 14.14
N GLU A 421 -11.45 -3.25 13.73
CA GLU A 421 -11.92 -1.95 13.27
C GLU A 421 -12.47 -1.96 11.84
N ASP A 422 -12.14 -2.99 11.02
CA ASP A 422 -12.61 -3.09 9.65
C ASP A 422 -13.98 -3.79 9.57
N GLU A 423 -15.04 -3.00 9.50
CA GLU A 423 -16.43 -3.51 9.44
C GLU A 423 -16.72 -4.36 8.20
N VAL A 424 -16.04 -4.09 7.07
CA VAL A 424 -16.21 -4.84 5.81
C VAL A 424 -15.57 -6.22 5.95
N HIS A 425 -14.33 -6.28 6.41
CA HIS A 425 -13.63 -7.54 6.64
C HIS A 425 -14.33 -8.38 7.71
N MET A 426 -14.83 -7.76 8.78
CA MET A 426 -15.63 -8.44 9.80
C MET A 426 -16.89 -9.06 9.20
N ALA A 427 -17.67 -8.33 8.41
CA ALA A 427 -18.87 -8.83 7.76
C ALA A 427 -18.59 -9.97 6.77
N ILE A 428 -17.49 -9.88 6.00
CA ILE A 428 -17.04 -10.94 5.09
C ILE A 428 -16.68 -12.20 5.91
N ALA A 429 -15.91 -12.06 6.99
CA ALA A 429 -15.48 -13.17 7.81
C ALA A 429 -16.67 -13.87 8.51
N GLU A 430 -17.66 -13.12 8.98
CA GLU A 430 -18.90 -13.69 9.55
C GLU A 430 -19.66 -14.51 8.49
N ALA A 431 -19.80 -14.00 7.26
CA ALA A 431 -20.45 -14.73 6.17
C ALA A 431 -19.68 -16.02 5.81
N VAL A 432 -18.36 -15.97 5.80
CA VAL A 432 -17.49 -17.13 5.51
C VAL A 432 -17.54 -18.15 6.65
N CYS A 433 -17.49 -17.70 7.91
CA CYS A 433 -17.70 -18.59 9.07
C CYS A 433 -19.05 -19.34 8.98
N ALA A 434 -20.13 -18.62 8.61
CA ALA A 434 -21.44 -19.25 8.41
C ALA A 434 -21.45 -20.27 7.27
N ALA A 435 -20.74 -20.02 6.17
CA ALA A 435 -20.59 -20.96 5.07
C ALA A 435 -19.80 -22.22 5.48
N TRP A 436 -18.68 -22.06 6.19
CA TRP A 436 -17.85 -23.18 6.65
C TRP A 436 -18.52 -24.00 7.78
N ALA A 437 -19.35 -23.36 8.60
CA ALA A 437 -20.18 -24.06 9.58
C ALA A 437 -21.20 -25.00 8.92
N GLN A 438 -21.69 -24.72 7.71
CA GLN A 438 -22.55 -25.63 6.96
C GLN A 438 -21.83 -26.91 6.49
N LEU A 439 -20.49 -26.88 6.40
CA LEU A 439 -19.68 -28.08 6.18
C LEU A 439 -19.47 -28.88 7.45
N GLY A 440 -19.83 -28.33 8.61
CA GLY A 440 -19.70 -28.92 9.91
C GLY A 440 -18.48 -28.51 10.71
N PHE A 441 -17.66 -27.57 10.24
CA PHE A 441 -16.53 -27.01 11.01
C PHE A 441 -17.04 -26.10 12.13
N ASN A 442 -16.27 -26.01 13.22
CA ASN A 442 -16.46 -25.00 14.25
C ASN A 442 -15.50 -23.83 14.01
N VAL A 443 -15.99 -22.78 13.38
CA VAL A 443 -15.19 -21.63 12.96
C VAL A 443 -15.66 -20.37 13.66
N THR A 444 -14.72 -19.55 14.13
CA THR A 444 -15.00 -18.28 14.79
C THR A 444 -14.21 -17.15 14.14
N VAL A 445 -14.71 -15.91 14.23
CA VAL A 445 -13.94 -14.72 13.93
C VAL A 445 -13.08 -14.37 15.14
N ASP A 446 -11.79 -14.18 14.92
CA ASP A 446 -10.83 -13.61 15.88
C ASP A 446 -10.60 -12.16 15.52
N ALA A 447 -11.37 -11.26 16.15
CA ALA A 447 -11.29 -9.82 15.94
C ALA A 447 -10.06 -9.28 16.66
N VAL A 448 -9.00 -9.00 15.90
CA VAL A 448 -7.70 -8.55 16.42
C VAL A 448 -7.70 -7.03 16.55
N THR A 449 -7.53 -6.54 17.79
CA THR A 449 -7.42 -5.11 18.10
C THR A 449 -5.95 -4.72 18.29
N PRO A 450 -5.57 -3.47 17.94
CA PRO A 450 -4.26 -2.93 18.33
C PRO A 450 -4.06 -2.96 19.84
N ALA A 451 -2.82 -3.12 20.30
CA ALA A 451 -2.46 -3.05 21.71
C ALA A 451 -1.70 -1.76 22.01
N ILE A 452 -1.94 -1.17 23.19
CA ILE A 452 -1.15 -0.02 23.64
C ILE A 452 0.26 -0.51 24.00
N ASN A 453 1.26 0.15 23.43
CA ASN A 453 2.66 -0.09 23.77
C ASN A 453 3.17 0.98 24.74
N ASP A 454 3.52 0.55 25.95
CA ASP A 454 4.03 1.39 27.04
C ASP A 454 5.56 1.32 27.17
N GLU A 455 6.30 0.86 26.15
CA GLU A 455 7.75 0.73 26.24
C GLU A 455 8.45 2.08 26.40
N PHE A 456 9.21 2.20 27.50
CA PHE A 456 10.07 3.33 27.78
C PHE A 456 11.44 3.15 27.12
N TYR A 457 11.81 4.07 26.23
CA TYR A 457 13.19 4.21 25.82
C TYR A 457 13.95 5.08 26.84
N ALA A 458 15.04 4.56 27.37
CA ALA A 458 15.83 5.23 28.40
C ALA A 458 16.27 6.63 27.95
N GLY A 459 15.73 7.69 28.60
CA GLY A 459 16.07 9.09 28.38
C GLY A 459 15.09 9.92 27.56
N GLU A 460 14.00 9.33 27.04
CA GLU A 460 12.92 10.06 26.38
C GLU A 460 11.63 10.06 27.22
N PRO A 461 10.79 11.12 27.15
CA PRO A 461 9.46 11.05 27.74
C PRO A 461 8.69 9.89 27.11
N ALA A 462 7.91 9.18 27.93
CA ALA A 462 7.09 8.05 27.48
C ALA A 462 6.31 8.43 26.23
N LYS A 463 6.61 7.75 25.12
CA LYS A 463 5.82 7.89 23.89
C LYS A 463 4.92 6.67 23.81
N THR A 464 3.64 6.92 23.89
CA THR A 464 2.62 5.90 23.81
C THR A 464 2.18 5.79 22.36
N PHE A 465 2.19 4.59 21.81
CA PHE A 465 1.64 4.27 20.49
C PHE A 465 0.98 2.89 20.53
N TYR A 466 0.22 2.58 19.51
CA TYR A 466 -0.35 1.24 19.36
C TYR A 466 0.61 0.32 18.62
N ASP A 467 0.73 -0.92 19.09
CA ASP A 467 1.26 -2.02 18.29
C ASP A 467 0.17 -2.60 17.41
N ASP A 468 0.46 -2.75 16.13
CA ASP A 468 -0.41 -3.42 15.17
C ASP A 468 -0.29 -4.94 15.34
N ILE A 469 -1.03 -5.47 16.30
CA ILE A 469 -1.02 -6.90 16.63
C ILE A 469 -1.40 -7.77 15.43
N PHE A 470 -2.27 -7.28 14.55
CA PHE A 470 -2.66 -8.00 13.34
C PHE A 470 -1.44 -8.17 12.40
N SER A 471 -0.72 -7.09 12.12
CA SER A 471 0.50 -7.14 11.31
C SER A 471 1.62 -7.96 11.95
N GLU A 472 1.75 -7.91 13.28
CA GLU A 472 2.71 -8.74 14.02
C GLU A 472 2.40 -10.24 13.89
N ARG A 473 1.13 -10.63 14.03
CA ARG A 473 0.68 -12.02 13.80
C ARG A 473 0.93 -12.46 12.36
N TYR A 474 0.62 -11.59 11.40
CA TYR A 474 0.92 -11.86 10.00
C TYR A 474 2.42 -12.07 9.77
N ALA A 475 3.26 -11.18 10.31
CA ALA A 475 4.72 -11.28 10.18
C ALA A 475 5.28 -12.55 10.82
N ALA A 476 4.72 -12.96 11.97
CA ALA A 476 5.15 -14.15 12.72
C ALA A 476 4.53 -15.47 12.23
N ASN A 477 3.61 -15.46 11.24
CA ASN A 477 2.77 -16.59 10.85
C ASN A 477 1.93 -17.17 12.02
N ASP A 478 1.55 -16.32 13.00
CA ASP A 478 0.78 -16.69 14.17
C ASP A 478 -0.72 -16.56 13.91
N TYR A 479 -1.22 -17.39 13.01
CA TYR A 479 -2.64 -17.49 12.66
C TYR A 479 -2.95 -18.87 12.07
N GLU A 480 -4.22 -19.26 12.15
CA GLU A 480 -4.76 -20.43 11.47
C GLU A 480 -5.28 -20.05 10.08
N VAL A 481 -6.14 -19.02 10.03
CA VAL A 481 -6.58 -18.32 8.82
C VAL A 481 -6.49 -16.83 9.08
N ILE A 482 -6.04 -16.04 8.09
CA ILE A 482 -5.97 -14.58 8.22
C ILE A 482 -6.56 -13.89 7.00
N ALA A 483 -7.31 -12.82 7.23
CA ALA A 483 -7.91 -11.98 6.19
C ALA A 483 -6.91 -10.92 5.73
N ILE A 484 -6.59 -10.89 4.44
CA ILE A 484 -5.62 -9.96 3.85
C ILE A 484 -6.22 -9.29 2.62
N ASP A 485 -6.00 -7.99 2.49
CA ASP A 485 -6.17 -7.29 1.22
C ASP A 485 -4.86 -7.37 0.44
N LEU A 486 -4.79 -8.32 -0.48
CA LEU A 486 -3.60 -8.54 -1.29
C LEU A 486 -3.56 -7.51 -2.41
N GLN A 487 -2.80 -6.45 -2.17
CA GLN A 487 -2.56 -5.38 -3.14
C GLN A 487 -1.53 -5.84 -4.18
N SER A 488 -1.77 -5.55 -5.45
CA SER A 488 -0.77 -5.75 -6.50
C SER A 488 0.33 -4.68 -6.39
N PRO A 489 1.58 -5.03 -6.06
CA PRO A 489 2.66 -4.06 -5.94
C PRO A 489 3.01 -3.36 -7.26
N THR A 490 2.72 -4.04 -8.39
CA THR A 490 2.85 -3.49 -9.75
C THR A 490 1.67 -3.96 -10.60
N ALA A 491 1.47 -3.38 -11.79
CA ALA A 491 0.45 -3.87 -12.71
C ALA A 491 0.90 -5.12 -13.52
N ASP A 492 1.77 -5.96 -12.94
CA ASP A 492 2.24 -7.23 -13.49
C ASP A 492 1.84 -8.40 -12.57
N ALA A 493 1.16 -9.40 -13.11
CA ALA A 493 0.71 -10.57 -12.37
C ALA A 493 1.85 -11.34 -11.66
N PHE A 494 3.07 -11.27 -12.19
CA PHE A 494 4.24 -11.87 -11.55
C PHE A 494 4.45 -11.36 -10.13
N SER A 495 4.20 -10.09 -9.86
CA SER A 495 4.39 -9.49 -8.53
C SER A 495 3.50 -10.10 -7.44
N ILE A 496 2.34 -10.68 -7.82
CA ILE A 496 1.44 -11.38 -6.90
C ILE A 496 1.75 -12.88 -6.86
N LEU A 497 2.09 -13.47 -8.01
CA LEU A 497 2.24 -14.92 -8.13
C LEU A 497 3.62 -15.42 -7.67
N ALA A 498 4.68 -14.63 -7.92
CA ALA A 498 6.06 -15.02 -7.58
C ALA A 498 6.27 -15.31 -6.08
N PRO A 499 5.71 -14.54 -5.14
CA PRO A 499 5.90 -14.80 -3.71
C PRO A 499 5.45 -16.19 -3.23
N PHE A 500 4.58 -16.88 -3.98
CA PHE A 500 4.16 -18.25 -3.66
C PHE A 500 5.17 -19.32 -4.07
N ALA A 501 6.18 -18.98 -4.87
CA ALA A 501 7.33 -19.84 -5.12
C ALA A 501 8.38 -19.60 -4.04
N ARG A 502 8.93 -20.68 -3.44
CA ARG A 502 9.86 -20.59 -2.32
C ARG A 502 11.05 -19.69 -2.63
N SER A 503 11.71 -19.89 -3.76
CA SER A 503 12.89 -19.13 -4.18
C SER A 503 12.62 -17.66 -4.55
N LEU A 504 11.35 -17.29 -4.68
CA LEU A 504 10.88 -15.94 -5.01
C LEU A 504 10.04 -15.33 -3.89
N SER A 505 9.88 -16.01 -2.74
CA SER A 505 8.93 -15.66 -1.68
C SER A 505 9.24 -14.32 -1.00
N GLY A 506 10.47 -13.84 -1.06
CA GLY A 506 10.89 -12.65 -0.34
C GLY A 506 10.93 -12.81 1.18
N GLN A 507 10.68 -14.04 1.70
CA GLN A 507 10.73 -14.32 3.14
C GLN A 507 12.17 -14.49 3.66
N GLY A 508 13.15 -14.57 2.76
CA GLY A 508 14.55 -14.74 3.12
C GLY A 508 14.80 -16.02 3.93
N GLN A 509 15.78 -15.94 4.83
CA GLN A 509 16.18 -17.07 5.68
C GLN A 509 15.50 -16.99 7.04
N ASP A 510 15.13 -18.14 7.62
CA ASP A 510 14.80 -18.20 9.04
C ASP A 510 16.07 -18.08 9.88
N MET A 511 16.49 -16.85 10.15
CA MET A 511 17.73 -16.56 10.89
C MET A 511 17.72 -17.13 12.31
N LYS A 512 16.54 -17.33 12.93
CA LYS A 512 16.46 -17.95 14.26
C LYS A 512 16.71 -19.46 14.17
N ALA A 513 16.11 -20.13 13.19
CA ALA A 513 16.34 -21.54 12.95
C ALA A 513 17.79 -21.78 12.50
N ALA A 514 18.31 -20.96 11.59
CA ALA A 514 19.69 -21.03 11.12
C ALA A 514 20.72 -20.87 12.25
N ALA A 515 20.50 -19.93 13.17
CA ALA A 515 21.36 -19.72 14.34
C ALA A 515 21.38 -20.94 15.30
N LEU A 516 20.27 -21.70 15.36
CA LEU A 516 20.17 -22.89 16.22
C LEU A 516 20.71 -24.15 15.56
N THR A 517 20.51 -24.31 14.26
CA THR A 517 20.79 -25.57 13.54
C THR A 517 22.03 -25.50 12.67
N GLY A 518 22.51 -24.31 12.32
CA GLY A 518 23.57 -24.10 11.33
C GLY A 518 23.11 -24.41 9.88
N ILE A 519 21.81 -24.63 9.67
CA ILE A 519 21.23 -24.92 8.36
C ILE A 519 20.47 -23.67 7.90
N TYR A 520 20.80 -23.17 6.73
CA TYR A 520 20.13 -22.06 6.08
C TYR A 520 19.22 -22.62 4.99
N GLU A 521 17.93 -22.42 5.16
CA GLU A 521 16.92 -22.85 4.20
C GLU A 521 16.00 -21.68 3.86
N ASP A 522 15.64 -21.57 2.59
CA ASP A 522 14.67 -20.56 2.13
C ASP A 522 13.34 -20.77 2.82
N SER A 523 12.73 -19.70 3.28
CA SER A 523 11.40 -19.75 3.87
C SER A 523 10.33 -19.79 2.78
N PRO A 524 9.33 -20.68 2.89
CA PRO A 524 8.20 -20.67 1.97
C PRO A 524 7.34 -19.41 2.19
N HIS A 525 6.39 -19.20 1.26
CA HIS A 525 5.35 -18.20 1.46
C HIS A 525 4.63 -18.36 2.81
N LYS A 526 4.07 -17.26 3.34
CA LYS A 526 3.39 -17.22 4.66
C LYS A 526 2.24 -18.22 4.81
N THR A 527 1.65 -18.68 3.73
CA THR A 527 0.68 -19.79 3.76
C THR A 527 1.33 -21.17 4.01
N GLY A 528 2.66 -21.28 3.97
CA GLY A 528 3.37 -22.55 4.00
C GLY A 528 3.22 -23.38 2.70
N TYR A 529 2.73 -22.76 1.61
CA TYR A 529 2.63 -23.41 0.31
C TYR A 529 4.02 -23.75 -0.24
N ASP A 530 4.17 -24.99 -0.72
CA ASP A 530 5.41 -25.52 -1.26
C ASP A 530 5.08 -26.55 -2.35
N SER A 531 5.28 -26.18 -3.61
CA SER A 531 4.99 -27.00 -4.77
C SER A 531 6.14 -26.94 -5.77
N GLN A 532 6.80 -28.05 -6.02
CA GLN A 532 7.90 -28.14 -6.98
C GLN A 532 7.48 -27.80 -8.41
N GLU A 533 6.26 -28.19 -8.80
CA GLU A 533 5.71 -27.88 -10.13
C GLU A 533 5.47 -26.36 -10.28
N TYR A 534 4.94 -25.73 -9.25
CA TYR A 534 4.73 -24.28 -9.22
C TYR A 534 6.06 -23.54 -9.25
N GLU A 535 7.02 -23.96 -8.43
CA GLU A 535 8.38 -23.41 -8.40
C GLU A 535 9.03 -23.45 -9.79
N ALA A 536 9.00 -24.61 -10.46
CA ALA A 536 9.58 -24.77 -11.79
C ALA A 536 8.91 -23.86 -12.83
N LEU A 537 7.59 -23.67 -12.75
CA LEU A 537 6.84 -22.79 -13.64
C LEU A 537 7.21 -21.32 -13.43
N LEU A 538 7.32 -20.87 -12.17
CA LEU A 538 7.70 -19.48 -11.85
C LEU A 538 9.17 -19.19 -12.24
N GLU A 539 10.07 -20.16 -12.10
CA GLU A 539 11.44 -20.05 -12.59
C GLU A 539 11.51 -19.89 -14.11
N GLU A 540 10.69 -20.65 -14.84
CA GLU A 540 10.58 -20.50 -16.29
C GLU A 540 10.02 -19.14 -16.70
N ILE A 541 9.00 -18.63 -15.97
CA ILE A 541 8.44 -17.30 -16.19
C ILE A 541 9.50 -16.22 -15.91
N PHE A 542 10.23 -16.34 -14.81
CA PHE A 542 11.30 -15.41 -14.44
C PHE A 542 12.44 -15.41 -15.45
N ALA A 543 12.82 -16.56 -15.97
CA ALA A 543 13.87 -16.69 -16.98
C ALA A 543 13.47 -16.12 -18.37
N ASN A 544 12.16 -15.98 -18.66
CA ASN A 544 11.69 -15.44 -19.94
C ASN A 544 11.74 -13.92 -19.95
N LYS A 545 12.83 -13.36 -20.48
CA LYS A 545 13.09 -11.91 -20.53
C LYS A 545 12.65 -11.22 -21.84
N THR A 546 12.22 -11.97 -22.85
CA THR A 546 12.07 -11.43 -24.22
C THR A 546 10.70 -11.63 -24.85
N ASP A 547 9.95 -12.66 -24.47
CA ASP A 547 8.63 -12.97 -25.03
C ASP A 547 7.52 -12.69 -24.02
N ALA A 548 7.01 -11.46 -24.04
CA ALA A 548 5.97 -11.02 -23.13
C ALA A 548 4.65 -11.82 -23.29
N ALA A 549 4.32 -12.27 -24.51
CA ALA A 549 3.10 -13.03 -24.74
C ALA A 549 3.21 -14.45 -24.18
N ALA A 550 4.34 -15.13 -24.42
CA ALA A 550 4.60 -16.45 -23.83
C ALA A 550 4.68 -16.37 -22.31
N ARG A 551 5.31 -15.31 -21.75
CA ARG A 551 5.35 -15.05 -20.31
C ARG A 551 3.95 -14.88 -19.72
N ALA A 552 3.08 -14.09 -20.36
CA ALA A 552 1.71 -13.88 -19.91
C ALA A 552 0.89 -15.18 -19.93
N ALA A 553 1.02 -16.01 -20.98
CA ALA A 553 0.35 -17.30 -21.04
C ALA A 553 0.74 -18.22 -19.86
N LYS A 554 2.03 -18.22 -19.48
CA LYS A 554 2.52 -18.98 -18.32
C LYS A 554 2.07 -18.38 -16.98
N LEU A 555 1.92 -17.07 -16.88
CA LEU A 555 1.35 -16.43 -15.69
C LEU A 555 -0.13 -16.83 -15.49
N HIS A 556 -0.91 -16.98 -16.56
CA HIS A 556 -2.26 -17.55 -16.48
C HIS A 556 -2.24 -19.02 -16.02
N GLU A 557 -1.28 -19.82 -16.51
CA GLU A 557 -1.09 -21.19 -16.05
C GLU A 557 -0.71 -21.24 -14.56
N ALA A 558 0.17 -20.35 -14.11
CA ALA A 558 0.58 -20.24 -12.72
C ALA A 558 -0.58 -19.85 -11.79
N GLU A 559 -1.41 -18.88 -12.19
CA GLU A 559 -2.63 -18.51 -11.44
C GLU A 559 -3.59 -19.70 -11.32
N ALA A 560 -3.81 -20.43 -12.42
CA ALA A 560 -4.68 -21.59 -12.43
C ALA A 560 -4.12 -22.73 -11.56
N MET A 561 -2.81 -22.98 -11.59
CA MET A 561 -2.13 -23.98 -10.74
C MET A 561 -2.25 -23.61 -9.27
N LEU A 562 -1.94 -22.37 -8.89
CA LEU A 562 -2.04 -21.88 -7.52
C LEU A 562 -3.46 -22.04 -6.96
N LEU A 563 -4.47 -21.60 -7.70
CA LEU A 563 -5.87 -21.73 -7.30
C LEU A 563 -6.37 -23.18 -7.37
N GLY A 564 -5.75 -24.02 -8.21
CA GLY A 564 -5.98 -25.46 -8.21
C GLY A 564 -5.50 -26.12 -6.91
N ASP A 565 -4.49 -25.58 -6.24
CA ASP A 565 -3.98 -26.05 -4.93
C ASP A 565 -4.59 -25.29 -3.75
N MET A 566 -5.18 -24.12 -4.00
CA MET A 566 -5.93 -23.29 -3.07
C MET A 566 -5.21 -22.97 -1.73
N PRO A 567 -3.93 -22.53 -1.73
CA PRO A 567 -3.29 -22.10 -0.49
C PRO A 567 -3.89 -20.79 0.05
N ILE A 568 -4.57 -20.08 -0.81
CA ILE A 568 -5.24 -18.80 -0.59
C ILE A 568 -6.63 -18.84 -1.22
N ILE A 569 -7.61 -18.25 -0.55
CA ILE A 569 -8.99 -18.20 -1.02
C ILE A 569 -9.35 -16.76 -1.38
N PRO A 570 -9.41 -16.38 -2.66
CA PRO A 570 -9.95 -15.09 -3.09
C PRO A 570 -11.45 -14.99 -2.81
N VAL A 571 -11.91 -13.83 -2.32
CA VAL A 571 -13.32 -13.60 -1.96
C VAL A 571 -13.94 -12.49 -2.79
N ILE A 572 -13.35 -11.29 -2.77
CA ILE A 572 -13.80 -10.14 -3.56
C ILE A 572 -12.60 -9.42 -4.17
N PHE A 573 -12.82 -8.74 -5.29
CA PHE A 573 -11.95 -7.69 -5.78
C PHE A 573 -12.40 -6.37 -5.16
N ASN A 574 -11.46 -5.66 -4.54
CA ASN A 574 -11.72 -4.44 -3.79
C ASN A 574 -12.03 -3.25 -4.71
N GLN A 575 -12.88 -2.36 -4.24
CA GLN A 575 -13.21 -1.09 -4.89
C GLN A 575 -13.13 0.06 -3.89
N ASN A 576 -12.55 1.17 -4.31
CA ASN A 576 -12.73 2.45 -3.62
C ASN A 576 -14.10 3.03 -3.91
N ALA A 577 -14.78 3.51 -2.87
CA ALA A 577 -16.02 4.26 -3.00
C ALA A 577 -15.98 5.47 -2.09
N TYR A 578 -16.21 6.67 -2.64
CA TYR A 578 -16.14 7.91 -1.88
C TYR A 578 -17.20 8.92 -2.32
N LEU A 579 -17.51 9.84 -1.41
CA LEU A 579 -18.37 11.00 -1.69
C LEU A 579 -17.51 12.26 -1.71
N ILE A 580 -17.78 13.14 -2.66
CA ILE A 580 -17.12 14.44 -2.77
C ILE A 580 -18.14 15.53 -3.04
N SER A 581 -18.07 16.61 -2.28
CA SER A 581 -18.92 17.79 -2.45
C SER A 581 -18.48 18.63 -3.67
N GLY A 582 -19.40 19.36 -4.26
CA GLY A 582 -19.11 20.35 -5.31
C GLY A 582 -18.23 21.53 -4.86
N GLU A 583 -17.97 21.67 -3.56
CA GLU A 583 -17.01 22.65 -3.01
C GLU A 583 -15.56 22.22 -3.22
N LEU A 584 -15.29 20.92 -3.43
CA LEU A 584 -13.98 20.39 -3.78
C LEU A 584 -13.86 20.15 -5.28
N SER A 585 -12.64 20.37 -5.80
CA SER A 585 -12.28 20.07 -7.19
C SER A 585 -10.82 19.60 -7.26
N GLY A 586 -10.44 18.97 -8.38
CA GLY A 586 -9.05 18.51 -8.61
C GLY A 586 -8.75 17.15 -7.97
N GLN A 587 -9.76 16.41 -7.50
CA GLN A 587 -9.61 15.02 -7.10
C GLN A 587 -9.24 14.18 -8.32
N ALA A 588 -8.25 13.29 -8.14
CA ALA A 588 -7.82 12.28 -9.10
C ALA A 588 -7.49 10.97 -8.36
N SER A 589 -7.37 9.89 -9.10
CA SER A 589 -6.79 8.64 -8.59
C SER A 589 -5.49 8.36 -9.34
N ASN A 590 -4.54 7.71 -8.69
CA ASN A 590 -3.39 7.16 -9.39
C ASN A 590 -3.77 5.88 -10.15
N TYR A 591 -2.83 5.29 -10.88
CA TYR A 591 -3.10 4.08 -11.66
C TYR A 591 -3.54 2.88 -10.78
N PHE A 592 -3.05 2.79 -9.55
CA PHE A 592 -3.40 1.71 -8.60
C PHE A 592 -4.79 1.88 -7.96
N GLY A 593 -5.52 2.94 -8.32
CA GLY A 593 -6.84 3.25 -7.78
C GLY A 593 -6.81 4.08 -6.49
N PHE A 594 -5.63 4.39 -5.95
CA PHE A 594 -5.51 5.25 -4.78
C PHE A 594 -5.72 6.72 -5.14
N ARG A 595 -6.31 7.45 -4.21
CA ARG A 595 -6.69 8.84 -4.39
C ARG A 595 -5.48 9.76 -4.29
N ASN A 596 -5.35 10.67 -5.26
CA ASN A 596 -4.31 11.70 -5.29
C ASN A 596 -4.94 13.06 -4.96
N PHE A 597 -4.46 13.70 -3.91
CA PHE A 597 -4.98 14.96 -3.40
C PHE A 597 -4.09 16.17 -3.76
N CYS A 598 -3.02 16.00 -4.54
CA CYS A 598 -2.08 17.09 -4.87
C CYS A 598 -2.76 18.29 -5.53
N LYS A 599 -3.80 18.06 -6.33
CA LYS A 599 -4.54 19.14 -7.04
C LYS A 599 -5.87 19.48 -6.39
N LEU A 600 -6.16 18.93 -5.23
CA LEU A 600 -7.41 19.21 -4.52
C LEU A 600 -7.48 20.68 -4.13
N LYS A 601 -8.63 21.30 -4.42
CA LYS A 601 -8.91 22.71 -4.13
C LYS A 601 -10.25 22.82 -3.47
N LEU A 602 -10.29 23.52 -2.33
CA LEU A 602 -11.50 23.91 -1.64
C LEU A 602 -11.88 25.32 -2.11
N LYS A 603 -13.12 25.49 -2.60
CA LYS A 603 -13.65 26.76 -3.03
C LYS A 603 -13.79 27.69 -1.83
N ASP A 604 -13.39 28.96 -2.03
CA ASP A 604 -13.49 30.00 -0.99
C ASP A 604 -12.97 29.57 0.39
N TYR A 605 -11.89 28.78 0.42
CA TYR A 605 -11.37 28.10 1.63
C TYR A 605 -11.08 29.04 2.80
N ILE A 606 -10.90 30.34 2.55
CA ILE A 606 -10.61 31.34 3.59
C ILE A 606 -11.74 31.41 4.64
N GLN A 607 -12.99 31.20 4.23
CA GLN A 607 -14.14 31.21 5.13
C GLN A 607 -14.18 30.02 6.11
N TYR A 608 -13.38 28.99 5.87
CA TYR A 608 -13.30 27.77 6.68
C TYR A 608 -12.04 27.73 7.54
N LEU A 609 -11.19 28.76 7.48
CA LEU A 609 -10.04 28.86 8.38
C LEU A 609 -10.53 29.35 9.74
N ASP A 610 -10.19 28.63 10.80
CA ASP A 610 -10.28 29.14 12.18
C ASP A 610 -9.21 30.20 12.36
N ILE A 611 -9.54 31.41 11.94
CA ILE A 611 -8.73 32.58 12.25
C ILE A 611 -9.08 32.91 13.70
N GLU A 612 -8.22 32.56 14.67
CA GLU A 612 -8.30 33.11 16.01
C GLU A 612 -8.20 34.64 15.86
N THR A 613 -9.33 35.32 15.90
CA THR A 613 -9.36 36.75 16.10
C THR A 613 -8.88 36.98 17.51
N THR A 614 -7.60 37.30 17.66
CA THR A 614 -7.14 37.97 18.88
C THR A 614 -7.96 39.25 19.01
N SER A 615 -8.95 39.21 19.88
CA SER A 615 -9.75 40.38 20.18
C SER A 615 -8.81 41.44 20.73
N GLU A 616 -8.90 42.67 20.19
CA GLU A 616 -8.12 43.84 20.70
C GLU A 616 -8.26 44.05 22.23
N GLU A 617 -9.22 43.40 22.88
CA GLU A 617 -9.43 43.40 24.32
C GLU A 617 -8.34 42.71 25.16
N GLU A 618 -7.55 41.75 24.60
CA GLU A 618 -6.43 41.15 25.32
C GLU A 618 -5.11 41.93 25.17
N ALA A 619 -5.00 42.79 24.17
CA ALA A 619 -3.85 43.64 23.96
C ALA A 619 -3.87 44.87 24.90
N GLU A 620 -5.03 45.42 25.28
CA GLU A 620 -5.17 46.50 26.25
C GLU A 620 -4.99 46.07 27.73
N ALA A 621 -5.08 44.76 28.01
CA ALA A 621 -4.85 44.22 29.34
C ALA A 621 -3.38 43.93 29.67
N ALA A 622 -2.47 44.05 28.68
CA ALA A 622 -1.03 43.75 28.79
C ALA A 622 -0.16 45.05 28.79
N GLU A 623 -0.75 46.26 28.63
CA GLU A 623 -0.12 47.56 28.91
C GLU A 623 -0.52 48.06 30.31
#